data_fc7d3ba100406d57f2e2bc6d1b4af03a
#
_entry.id   fc7d3ba100406d57f2e2bc6d1b4af03a
#
_cell.length_a   1.000
_cell.length_b   1.000
_cell.length_c   1.000
_cell.angle_alpha   90.00
_cell.angle_beta   90.00
_cell.angle_gamma   90.00
#
_symmetry.space_group_name_H-M   'P 1'
#
loop_
_entity.id
_entity.type
_entity.pdbx_description
1 polymer ?
#
loop_
_entity_poly.entity_id
_entity_poly.type
_entity_poly.pdbx_seq_one_letter_code
_entity_poly.pdbx_strand_id
1 'polypeptide(L)'
;MSRRKKGNPVHGWVILDKPLNMTSTQAVGAIRRAFNAQKAGHAGTLDPLATGILPIALGEATKTVPYAVDGEKAYRFTVRWGAETTTDDTEGPVTNASETRPTRAAIEALLPQFHGEVSQVPPAFSAIKIAGERAYDLARDGEEVILAARTVVIERLALVDQPDDATSVFEAECGKGTYVRALARDMGRLLGCFGHVIALRRTRVGPFEEANAVTLEAIQAAAQSDDPNATDKILEPVELALADLPELLVSQSDAASLARGQSVLIRGRDAPILEGPAFATSKGRLIALGELDKGALHPTRVFNLG
;
A
#
# COMPACT_ATOMS: atom_id res chain seq x y z
N MET A 1 -1.46 -23.46 -28.54
CA MET A 1 -1.41 -22.04 -28.96
C MET A 1 -1.68 -21.17 -27.74
N SER A 2 -0.71 -20.37 -27.30
CA SER A 2 -0.91 -19.42 -26.20
C SER A 2 -1.91 -18.35 -26.61
N ARG A 3 -2.97 -18.18 -25.84
CA ARG A 3 -4.02 -17.17 -26.10
C ARG A 3 -3.38 -15.79 -26.03
N ARG A 4 -3.36 -15.05 -27.16
CA ARG A 4 -2.77 -13.70 -27.24
C ARG A 4 -3.42 -12.83 -26.14
N LYS A 5 -2.62 -12.30 -25.21
CA LYS A 5 -3.12 -11.43 -24.13
C LYS A 5 -3.74 -10.17 -24.76
N LYS A 6 -4.97 -9.85 -24.39
CA LYS A 6 -5.66 -8.66 -24.87
C LYS A 6 -5.09 -7.42 -24.16
N GLY A 7 -4.77 -6.37 -24.93
CA GLY A 7 -4.22 -5.10 -24.42
C GLY A 7 -2.73 -4.89 -24.77
N ASN A 8 -2.18 -3.77 -24.31
CA ASN A 8 -0.83 -3.31 -24.56
C ASN A 8 0.17 -3.78 -23.48
N PRO A 9 1.43 -4.04 -23.81
CA PRO A 9 2.50 -4.33 -22.86
C PRO A 9 3.00 -3.04 -22.18
N VAL A 10 2.14 -2.41 -21.37
CA VAL A 10 2.50 -1.22 -20.58
C VAL A 10 3.16 -1.66 -19.28
N HIS A 11 4.28 -1.05 -18.91
CA HIS A 11 5.10 -1.40 -17.74
C HIS A 11 5.43 -0.15 -16.93
N GLY A 12 5.10 -0.14 -15.65
CA GLY A 12 5.36 0.98 -14.75
C GLY A 12 4.34 1.05 -13.62
N TRP A 13 4.45 2.09 -12.81
CA TRP A 13 3.55 2.38 -11.72
C TRP A 13 2.69 3.59 -12.03
N VAL A 14 1.44 3.55 -11.64
CA VAL A 14 0.54 4.71 -11.56
C VAL A 14 0.27 4.98 -10.10
N ILE A 15 0.62 6.18 -9.63
CA ILE A 15 0.33 6.62 -8.25
C ILE A 15 -1.04 7.28 -8.26
N LEU A 16 -2.08 6.47 -8.06
CA LEU A 16 -3.45 6.98 -8.07
C LEU A 16 -3.77 7.67 -6.75
N ASP A 17 -4.22 8.93 -6.79
CA ASP A 17 -5.01 9.53 -5.71
C ASP A 17 -6.43 8.95 -5.80
N LYS A 18 -6.68 7.89 -5.03
CA LYS A 18 -7.96 7.17 -5.07
C LYS A 18 -9.08 8.05 -4.53
N PRO A 19 -10.14 8.28 -5.31
CA PRO A 19 -11.29 9.04 -4.82
C PRO A 19 -12.07 8.26 -3.76
N LEU A 20 -12.88 9.00 -3.02
CA LEU A 20 -13.84 8.45 -2.05
C LEU A 20 -14.85 7.52 -2.73
N ASN A 21 -15.39 6.55 -2.00
CA ASN A 21 -16.43 5.61 -2.44
C ASN A 21 -16.04 4.69 -3.62
N MET A 22 -14.74 4.54 -3.88
CA MET A 22 -14.21 3.61 -4.87
C MET A 22 -13.44 2.47 -4.18
N THR A 23 -13.71 1.22 -4.56
CA THR A 23 -12.92 0.07 -4.11
C THR A 23 -11.57 0.03 -4.85
N SER A 24 -10.55 -0.55 -4.21
CA SER A 24 -9.23 -0.76 -4.86
C SER A 24 -9.35 -1.61 -6.14
N THR A 25 -10.26 -2.57 -6.19
CA THR A 25 -10.51 -3.40 -7.39
C THR A 25 -11.11 -2.57 -8.54
N GLN A 26 -12.05 -1.67 -8.24
CA GLN A 26 -12.62 -0.75 -9.24
C GLN A 26 -11.54 0.20 -9.79
N ALA A 27 -10.67 0.71 -8.91
CA ALA A 27 -9.55 1.56 -9.27
C ALA A 27 -8.58 0.84 -10.24
N VAL A 28 -8.15 -0.38 -9.90
CA VAL A 28 -7.32 -1.20 -10.81
C VAL A 28 -8.00 -1.42 -12.15
N GLY A 29 -9.30 -1.69 -12.16
CA GLY A 29 -10.09 -1.87 -13.38
C GLY A 29 -10.14 -0.61 -14.24
N ALA A 30 -10.30 0.57 -13.62
CA ALA A 30 -10.31 1.87 -14.30
C ALA A 30 -8.95 2.19 -14.93
N ILE A 31 -7.87 2.06 -14.16
CA ILE A 31 -6.51 2.31 -14.66
C ILE A 31 -6.13 1.32 -15.77
N ARG A 32 -6.42 0.02 -15.58
CA ARG A 32 -6.15 -0.98 -16.62
C ARG A 32 -6.85 -0.65 -17.94
N ARG A 33 -8.08 -0.10 -17.90
CA ARG A 33 -8.79 0.33 -19.11
C ARG A 33 -8.18 1.58 -19.71
N ALA A 34 -7.86 2.60 -18.90
CA ALA A 34 -7.27 3.86 -19.37
C ALA A 34 -5.96 3.61 -20.15
N PHE A 35 -5.12 2.72 -19.66
CA PHE A 35 -3.85 2.34 -20.33
C PHE A 35 -4.01 1.19 -21.34
N ASN A 36 -5.21 0.63 -21.51
CA ASN A 36 -5.40 -0.62 -22.25
C ASN A 36 -4.37 -1.70 -21.87
N ALA A 37 -4.01 -1.78 -20.59
CA ALA A 37 -2.92 -2.61 -20.13
C ALA A 37 -3.30 -4.10 -20.05
N GLN A 38 -2.35 -4.99 -20.41
CA GLN A 38 -2.54 -6.45 -20.34
C GLN A 38 -2.71 -6.95 -18.90
N LYS A 39 -1.99 -6.32 -17.95
CA LYS A 39 -1.92 -6.74 -16.55
C LYS A 39 -1.88 -5.51 -15.65
N ALA A 40 -2.63 -5.57 -14.56
CA ALA A 40 -2.62 -4.56 -13.51
C ALA A 40 -2.84 -5.20 -12.14
N GLY A 41 -2.35 -4.56 -11.08
CA GLY A 41 -2.56 -4.92 -9.69
C GLY A 41 -2.26 -3.73 -8.78
N HIS A 42 -2.74 -3.72 -7.55
CA HIS A 42 -2.45 -2.65 -6.58
C HIS A 42 -1.49 -3.11 -5.48
N ALA A 43 -0.78 -2.16 -4.88
CA ALA A 43 0.08 -2.39 -3.72
C ALA A 43 -0.62 -1.95 -2.42
N GLY A 44 -1.42 -2.84 -1.86
CA GLY A 44 -2.13 -2.64 -0.60
C GLY A 44 -3.54 -2.06 -0.78
N THR A 45 -4.52 -2.80 -0.29
CA THR A 45 -5.95 -2.41 -0.32
C THR A 45 -6.16 -1.10 0.42
N LEU A 46 -7.07 -0.29 -0.11
CA LEU A 46 -7.62 0.90 0.51
C LEU A 46 -9.13 0.74 0.56
N ASP A 47 -9.73 1.00 1.72
CA ASP A 47 -11.17 0.88 1.93
C ASP A 47 -11.95 1.88 1.04
N PRO A 48 -13.23 1.64 0.72
CA PRO A 48 -14.03 2.56 -0.10
C PRO A 48 -14.10 3.96 0.49
N LEU A 49 -14.28 4.07 1.82
CA LEU A 49 -14.33 5.36 2.53
C LEU A 49 -12.97 6.08 2.58
N ALA A 50 -11.87 5.38 2.34
CA ALA A 50 -10.55 5.97 2.36
C ALA A 50 -10.16 6.58 1.01
N THR A 51 -9.41 7.66 1.04
CA THR A 51 -8.83 8.35 -0.13
C THR A 51 -7.31 8.27 -0.14
N GLY A 52 -6.67 8.81 -1.17
CA GLY A 52 -5.22 8.99 -1.22
C GLY A 52 -4.49 7.87 -1.97
N ILE A 53 -3.24 7.70 -1.62
CA ILE A 53 -2.26 6.96 -2.42
C ILE A 53 -2.62 5.48 -2.56
N LEU A 54 -2.92 5.08 -3.78
CA LEU A 54 -3.07 3.69 -4.19
C LEU A 54 -2.12 3.40 -5.37
N PRO A 55 -0.91 2.87 -5.11
CA PRO A 55 -0.01 2.51 -6.19
C PRO A 55 -0.56 1.34 -7.00
N ILE A 56 -0.65 1.53 -8.32
CA ILE A 56 -1.16 0.53 -9.27
C ILE A 56 -0.04 0.14 -10.22
N ALA A 57 0.37 -1.12 -10.14
CA ALA A 57 1.39 -1.71 -10.99
C ALA A 57 0.78 -2.15 -12.33
N LEU A 58 1.43 -1.80 -13.44
CA LEU A 58 1.09 -2.25 -14.78
C LEU A 58 2.18 -3.16 -15.34
N GLY A 59 1.77 -4.24 -16.01
CA GLY A 59 2.68 -5.17 -16.68
C GLY A 59 3.77 -5.74 -15.76
N GLU A 60 5.03 -5.49 -16.10
CA GLU A 60 6.19 -6.01 -15.38
C GLU A 60 6.29 -5.44 -13.93
N ALA A 61 5.80 -4.23 -13.66
CA ALA A 61 5.76 -3.67 -12.32
C ALA A 61 4.95 -4.54 -11.33
N THR A 62 4.06 -5.41 -11.81
CA THR A 62 3.35 -6.35 -10.94
C THR A 62 4.27 -7.37 -10.24
N LYS A 63 5.52 -7.52 -10.71
CA LYS A 63 6.54 -8.37 -10.07
C LYS A 63 7.16 -7.70 -8.84
N THR A 64 7.08 -6.38 -8.73
CA THR A 64 7.64 -5.59 -7.62
C THR A 64 6.60 -5.21 -6.56
N VAL A 65 5.31 -5.58 -6.76
CA VAL A 65 4.21 -5.32 -5.79
C VAL A 65 4.53 -5.78 -4.35
N PRO A 66 5.14 -6.94 -4.08
CA PRO A 66 5.45 -7.35 -2.71
C PRO A 66 6.30 -6.33 -1.95
N TYR A 67 7.28 -5.70 -2.61
CA TYR A 67 8.15 -4.69 -2.00
C TYR A 67 7.38 -3.42 -1.64
N ALA A 68 6.52 -2.94 -2.52
CA ALA A 68 5.64 -1.81 -2.24
C ALA A 68 4.65 -2.11 -1.09
N VAL A 69 4.12 -3.35 -1.03
CA VAL A 69 3.22 -3.77 0.06
C VAL A 69 3.95 -3.86 1.39
N ASP A 70 5.22 -4.24 1.40
CA ASP A 70 6.02 -4.35 2.62
C ASP A 70 6.53 -2.98 3.14
N GLY A 71 6.59 -1.95 2.29
CA GLY A 71 6.99 -0.60 2.67
C GLY A 71 6.08 0.02 3.75
N GLU A 72 6.59 1.00 4.46
CA GLU A 72 5.84 1.80 5.43
C GLU A 72 4.67 2.56 4.79
N LYS A 73 3.66 2.88 5.59
CA LYS A 73 2.50 3.68 5.18
C LYS A 73 2.33 4.86 6.11
N ALA A 74 1.94 6.00 5.52
CA ALA A 74 1.50 7.14 6.28
C ALA A 74 0.02 7.44 6.01
N TYR A 75 -0.66 7.88 7.06
CA TYR A 75 -2.09 8.16 7.03
C TYR A 75 -2.39 9.45 7.77
N ARG A 76 -3.40 10.18 7.28
CA ARG A 76 -4.12 11.21 8.03
C ARG A 76 -5.56 10.75 8.18
N PHE A 77 -6.07 10.77 9.41
CA PHE A 77 -7.41 10.26 9.68
C PHE A 77 -8.11 11.07 10.77
N THR A 78 -9.43 11.09 10.70
CA THR A 78 -10.29 11.74 11.69
C THR A 78 -11.08 10.70 12.43
N VAL A 79 -11.03 10.77 13.75
CA VAL A 79 -11.82 9.94 14.66
C VAL A 79 -12.97 10.77 15.19
N ARG A 80 -14.17 10.20 15.20
CA ARG A 80 -15.32 10.69 15.95
C ARG A 80 -15.45 9.89 17.23
N TRP A 81 -15.46 10.62 18.35
CA TRP A 81 -15.66 10.06 19.68
C TRP A 81 -17.13 9.97 20.04
N GLY A 82 -17.47 9.06 20.95
CA GLY A 82 -18.81 8.87 21.49
C GLY A 82 -19.56 7.67 20.93
N ALA A 83 -19.03 7.00 19.91
CA ALA A 83 -19.64 5.80 19.36
C ALA A 83 -18.61 4.87 18.71
N GLU A 84 -18.80 3.57 18.89
CA GLU A 84 -18.14 2.49 18.18
C GLU A 84 -19.12 1.87 17.17
N THR A 85 -18.65 1.46 16.00
CA THR A 85 -19.47 0.84 14.96
C THR A 85 -18.97 -0.57 14.63
N THR A 86 -19.78 -1.37 13.97
CA THR A 86 -19.41 -2.75 13.59
C THR A 86 -18.21 -2.81 12.64
N THR A 87 -17.98 -1.76 11.85
CA THR A 87 -16.90 -1.67 10.86
C THR A 87 -15.71 -0.84 11.35
N ASP A 88 -15.78 -0.27 12.57
CA ASP A 88 -14.83 0.69 13.12
C ASP A 88 -14.73 2.00 12.28
N ASP A 89 -15.73 2.26 11.40
CA ASP A 89 -15.86 3.43 10.54
C ASP A 89 -17.35 3.82 10.33
N THR A 90 -17.64 4.72 9.39
CA THR A 90 -18.99 5.24 9.13
C THR A 90 -19.91 4.28 8.36
N GLU A 91 -19.41 3.16 7.83
CA GLU A 91 -20.21 2.25 7.01
C GLU A 91 -21.09 1.31 7.87
N GLY A 92 -20.69 1.04 9.11
CA GLY A 92 -21.41 0.13 10.00
C GLY A 92 -22.35 0.80 10.98
N PRO A 93 -23.38 0.07 11.48
CA PRO A 93 -24.23 0.54 12.56
C PRO A 93 -23.46 0.70 13.88
N VAL A 94 -23.94 1.61 14.73
CA VAL A 94 -23.39 1.83 16.08
C VAL A 94 -23.64 0.58 16.95
N THR A 95 -22.58 0.14 17.63
CA THR A 95 -22.62 -0.99 18.59
C THR A 95 -22.58 -0.52 20.04
N ASN A 96 -21.77 0.50 20.32
CA ASN A 96 -21.62 1.09 21.64
C ASN A 96 -21.62 2.61 21.53
N ALA A 97 -22.20 3.28 22.52
CA ALA A 97 -22.24 4.74 22.59
C ALA A 97 -21.88 5.24 23.99
N SER A 98 -21.35 6.46 24.08
CA SER A 98 -20.98 7.16 25.30
C SER A 98 -21.17 8.66 25.13
N GLU A 99 -21.61 9.34 26.19
CA GLU A 99 -21.66 10.81 26.26
C GLU A 99 -20.29 11.42 26.62
N THR A 100 -19.34 10.60 27.06
CA THR A 100 -17.97 11.03 27.39
C THR A 100 -17.24 11.50 26.15
N ARG A 101 -16.51 12.61 26.28
CA ARG A 101 -15.61 13.13 25.25
C ARG A 101 -14.22 13.29 25.83
N PRO A 102 -13.17 12.84 25.14
CA PRO A 102 -11.81 12.91 25.65
C PRO A 102 -11.28 14.34 25.51
N THR A 103 -10.57 14.81 26.53
CA THR A 103 -9.80 16.06 26.41
C THR A 103 -8.56 15.83 25.56
N ARG A 104 -8.03 16.89 24.94
CA ARG A 104 -6.77 16.85 24.21
C ARG A 104 -5.64 16.23 25.05
N ALA A 105 -5.53 16.67 26.31
CA ALA A 105 -4.50 16.15 27.23
C ALA A 105 -4.63 14.65 27.50
N ALA A 106 -5.88 14.13 27.62
CA ALA A 106 -6.12 12.70 27.81
C ALA A 106 -5.72 11.89 26.54
N ILE A 107 -6.04 12.41 25.37
CA ILE A 107 -5.62 11.79 24.10
C ILE A 107 -4.09 11.76 24.01
N GLU A 108 -3.42 12.90 24.19
CA GLU A 108 -1.95 13.02 24.10
C GLU A 108 -1.24 12.10 25.10
N ALA A 109 -1.77 11.96 26.32
CA ALA A 109 -1.24 11.05 27.33
C ALA A 109 -1.37 9.57 26.97
N LEU A 110 -2.34 9.21 26.12
CA LEU A 110 -2.56 7.85 25.65
C LEU A 110 -1.63 7.45 24.50
N LEU A 111 -1.27 8.38 23.59
CA LEU A 111 -0.55 8.08 22.35
C LEU A 111 0.74 7.25 22.53
N PRO A 112 1.56 7.43 23.58
CA PRO A 112 2.74 6.61 23.81
C PRO A 112 2.49 5.10 23.88
N GLN A 113 1.27 4.67 24.22
CA GLN A 113 0.92 3.25 24.26
C GLN A 113 0.73 2.64 22.86
N PHE A 114 0.64 3.47 21.82
CA PHE A 114 0.52 3.08 20.42
C PHE A 114 1.81 3.31 19.64
N HIS A 115 2.96 3.36 20.28
CA HIS A 115 4.26 3.51 19.64
C HIS A 115 5.08 2.22 19.72
N GLY A 116 5.81 1.90 18.63
CA GLY A 116 6.61 0.68 18.54
C GLY A 116 5.75 -0.55 18.21
N GLU A 117 6.06 -1.67 18.81
CA GLU A 117 5.29 -2.91 18.63
C GLU A 117 3.97 -2.87 19.41
N VAL A 118 2.86 -2.93 18.71
CA VAL A 118 1.51 -2.87 19.27
C VAL A 118 0.74 -4.14 18.91
N SER A 119 0.08 -4.74 19.90
CA SER A 119 -0.85 -5.85 19.67
C SER A 119 -2.20 -5.31 19.22
N GLN A 120 -2.61 -5.61 18.00
CA GLN A 120 -3.84 -5.12 17.41
C GLN A 120 -4.73 -6.26 16.91
N VAL A 121 -6.01 -6.26 17.30
CA VAL A 121 -7.03 -7.13 16.70
C VAL A 121 -7.56 -6.42 15.45
N PRO A 122 -7.39 -7.00 14.25
CA PRO A 122 -7.91 -6.40 13.02
C PRO A 122 -9.42 -6.24 13.04
N PRO A 123 -10.01 -5.30 12.26
CA PRO A 123 -11.45 -5.22 12.08
C PRO A 123 -12.01 -6.51 11.46
N ALA A 124 -13.22 -6.91 11.87
CA ALA A 124 -13.91 -8.05 11.24
C ALA A 124 -14.09 -7.83 9.74
N PHE A 125 -14.38 -6.58 9.34
CA PHE A 125 -14.46 -6.17 7.93
C PHE A 125 -13.08 -5.85 7.37
N SER A 126 -12.29 -6.90 7.11
CA SER A 126 -10.92 -6.78 6.56
C SER A 126 -10.66 -7.76 5.40
N ALA A 127 -9.59 -7.51 4.64
CA ALA A 127 -9.17 -8.38 3.55
C ALA A 127 -8.42 -9.64 4.00
N ILE A 128 -8.34 -9.89 5.31
CA ILE A 128 -7.72 -11.08 5.89
C ILE A 128 -8.48 -12.31 5.44
N LYS A 129 -7.76 -13.39 5.14
CA LYS A 129 -8.37 -14.67 4.78
C LYS A 129 -8.46 -15.60 5.98
N ILE A 130 -9.65 -16.17 6.17
CA ILE A 130 -9.95 -17.22 7.14
C ILE A 130 -10.39 -18.43 6.33
N ALA A 131 -9.68 -19.55 6.44
CA ALA A 131 -9.97 -20.77 5.68
C ALA A 131 -10.13 -20.59 4.15
N GLY A 132 -9.50 -19.53 3.58
CA GLY A 132 -9.54 -19.24 2.14
C GLY A 132 -10.53 -18.15 1.73
N GLU A 133 -11.51 -17.82 2.57
CA GLU A 133 -12.49 -16.75 2.37
C GLU A 133 -12.05 -15.46 3.05
N ARG A 134 -12.48 -14.29 2.56
CA ARG A 134 -12.14 -13.01 3.19
C ARG A 134 -13.01 -12.77 4.41
N ALA A 135 -12.41 -12.29 5.50
CA ALA A 135 -13.13 -11.91 6.71
C ALA A 135 -14.27 -10.90 6.41
N TYR A 136 -14.05 -9.98 5.46
CA TYR A 136 -15.07 -9.05 4.99
C TYR A 136 -16.31 -9.75 4.41
N ASP A 137 -16.12 -10.79 3.60
CA ASP A 137 -17.22 -11.52 2.95
C ASP A 137 -18.04 -12.28 4.01
N LEU A 138 -17.36 -12.99 4.93
CA LEU A 138 -17.98 -13.70 6.07
C LEU A 138 -18.76 -12.75 6.99
N ALA A 139 -18.15 -11.63 7.36
CA ALA A 139 -18.81 -10.63 8.23
C ALA A 139 -20.04 -10.00 7.56
N ARG A 140 -20.01 -9.79 6.24
CA ARG A 140 -21.14 -9.28 5.47
C ARG A 140 -22.30 -10.29 5.39
N ASP A 141 -21.99 -11.57 5.35
CA ASP A 141 -22.99 -12.66 5.35
C ASP A 141 -23.55 -12.92 6.76
N GLY A 142 -23.12 -12.13 7.75
CA GLY A 142 -23.62 -12.19 9.14
C GLY A 142 -22.93 -13.25 10.00
N GLU A 143 -21.82 -13.82 9.54
CA GLU A 143 -21.04 -14.75 10.34
C GLU A 143 -20.22 -14.01 11.40
N GLU A 144 -20.07 -14.60 12.57
CA GLU A 144 -19.21 -14.07 13.63
C GLU A 144 -17.73 -14.29 13.24
N VAL A 145 -17.02 -13.19 12.96
CA VAL A 145 -15.62 -13.20 12.57
C VAL A 145 -14.74 -12.89 13.78
N ILE A 146 -14.06 -13.90 14.31
CA ILE A 146 -13.09 -13.74 15.39
C ILE A 146 -11.69 -13.79 14.80
N LEU A 147 -10.99 -12.65 14.85
CA LEU A 147 -9.60 -12.52 14.39
C LEU A 147 -8.64 -12.53 15.56
N ALA A 148 -7.54 -13.26 15.42
CA ALA A 148 -6.46 -13.22 16.40
C ALA A 148 -5.74 -11.86 16.37
N ALA A 149 -5.32 -11.40 17.54
CA ALA A 149 -4.42 -10.25 17.64
C ALA A 149 -3.10 -10.54 16.91
N ARG A 150 -2.52 -9.49 16.31
CA ARG A 150 -1.23 -9.55 15.65
C ARG A 150 -0.38 -8.36 16.06
N THR A 151 0.93 -8.55 16.09
CA THR A 151 1.86 -7.46 16.30
C THR A 151 1.97 -6.63 15.03
N VAL A 152 1.80 -5.32 15.18
CA VAL A 152 2.03 -4.29 14.16
C VAL A 152 3.02 -3.27 14.70
N VAL A 153 3.74 -2.59 13.82
CA VAL A 153 4.69 -1.55 14.21
C VAL A 153 4.10 -0.20 13.86
N ILE A 154 4.09 0.72 14.82
CA ILE A 154 3.65 2.10 14.66
C ILE A 154 4.85 2.99 14.97
N GLU A 155 5.45 3.57 13.95
CA GLU A 155 6.63 4.44 14.07
C GLU A 155 6.27 5.81 14.63
N ARG A 156 5.08 6.31 14.28
CA ARG A 156 4.57 7.60 14.73
C ARG A 156 3.05 7.59 14.78
N LEU A 157 2.50 8.12 15.87
CA LEU A 157 1.08 8.49 15.98
C LEU A 157 1.01 9.84 16.69
N ALA A 158 0.41 10.83 16.04
CA ALA A 158 0.34 12.20 16.55
C ALA A 158 -1.08 12.75 16.41
N LEU A 159 -1.56 13.45 17.44
CA LEU A 159 -2.75 14.28 17.37
C LEU A 159 -2.36 15.61 16.71
N VAL A 160 -2.90 15.90 15.53
CA VAL A 160 -2.58 17.12 14.76
C VAL A 160 -3.62 18.21 14.92
N ASP A 161 -4.89 17.82 15.12
CA ASP A 161 -5.97 18.78 15.32
C ASP A 161 -7.10 18.18 16.18
N GLN A 162 -7.86 19.05 16.83
CA GLN A 162 -9.09 18.73 17.55
C GLN A 162 -10.12 19.84 17.28
N PRO A 163 -10.85 19.74 16.17
CA PRO A 163 -11.77 20.81 15.73
C PRO A 163 -12.91 21.07 16.70
N ASP A 164 -13.34 20.05 17.43
CA ASP A 164 -14.36 20.09 18.45
C ASP A 164 -14.17 18.95 19.47
N ASP A 165 -15.03 18.91 20.51
CA ASP A 165 -14.94 17.91 21.58
C ASP A 165 -15.21 16.47 21.08
N ALA A 166 -15.92 16.32 19.97
CA ALA A 166 -16.34 15.03 19.43
C ALA A 166 -15.42 14.52 18.31
N THR A 167 -14.47 15.32 17.80
CA THR A 167 -13.62 14.94 16.69
C THR A 167 -12.15 15.24 16.95
N SER A 168 -11.27 14.35 16.48
CA SER A 168 -9.83 14.52 16.54
C SER A 168 -9.18 14.04 15.27
N VAL A 169 -8.17 14.75 14.78
CA VAL A 169 -7.42 14.45 13.58
C VAL A 169 -6.03 13.95 13.96
N PHE A 170 -5.65 12.83 13.39
CA PHE A 170 -4.37 12.17 13.65
C PHE A 170 -3.56 11.99 12.38
N GLU A 171 -2.24 11.92 12.56
CA GLU A 171 -1.30 11.37 11.58
C GLU A 171 -0.61 10.14 12.16
N ALA A 172 -0.48 9.09 11.33
CA ALA A 172 0.21 7.86 11.71
C ALA A 172 1.20 7.45 10.63
N GLU A 173 2.38 6.96 11.05
CA GLU A 173 3.33 6.24 10.22
C GLU A 173 3.48 4.83 10.80
N CYS A 174 3.30 3.82 9.96
CA CYS A 174 3.20 2.45 10.45
C CYS A 174 3.62 1.42 9.40
N GLY A 175 4.02 0.26 9.88
CA GLY A 175 4.34 -0.90 9.08
C GLY A 175 3.12 -1.57 8.45
N LYS A 176 3.39 -2.59 7.64
CA LYS A 176 2.36 -3.42 7.01
C LYS A 176 1.43 -4.06 8.02
N GLY A 177 0.17 -4.21 7.64
CA GLY A 177 -0.84 -4.93 8.44
C GLY A 177 -1.52 -4.10 9.52
N THR A 178 -1.11 -2.84 9.73
CA THR A 178 -1.77 -1.91 10.65
C THR A 178 -3.12 -1.45 10.07
N TYR A 179 -4.15 -1.51 10.90
CA TYR A 179 -5.49 -1.02 10.59
C TYR A 179 -5.77 0.28 11.36
N VAL A 180 -5.89 1.39 10.65
CA VAL A 180 -6.20 2.71 11.24
C VAL A 180 -7.56 2.68 11.95
N ARG A 181 -8.53 1.95 11.41
CA ARG A 181 -9.85 1.75 12.03
C ARG A 181 -9.74 1.11 13.41
N ALA A 182 -8.89 0.09 13.54
CA ALA A 182 -8.64 -0.54 14.85
C ALA A 182 -7.92 0.41 15.82
N LEU A 183 -7.03 1.31 15.35
CA LEU A 183 -6.43 2.34 16.20
C LEU A 183 -7.51 3.25 16.81
N ALA A 184 -8.45 3.73 16.00
CA ALA A 184 -9.55 4.59 16.45
C ALA A 184 -10.43 3.88 17.49
N ARG A 185 -10.82 2.63 17.21
CA ARG A 185 -11.58 1.78 18.14
C ARG A 185 -10.84 1.60 19.47
N ASP A 186 -9.58 1.16 19.40
CA ASP A 186 -8.81 0.81 20.60
C ASP A 186 -8.49 2.06 21.44
N MET A 187 -8.18 3.20 20.82
CA MET A 187 -8.07 4.49 21.53
C MET A 187 -9.38 4.87 22.21
N GLY A 188 -10.51 4.77 21.50
CA GLY A 188 -11.82 5.10 22.04
C GLY A 188 -12.21 4.24 23.26
N ARG A 189 -11.87 2.94 23.22
CA ARG A 189 -12.09 2.01 24.34
C ARG A 189 -11.23 2.37 25.54
N LEU A 190 -9.93 2.65 25.34
CA LEU A 190 -9.01 3.02 26.43
C LEU A 190 -9.36 4.38 27.03
N LEU A 191 -9.89 5.32 26.26
CA LEU A 191 -10.38 6.60 26.74
C LEU A 191 -11.78 6.51 27.39
N GLY A 192 -12.45 5.35 27.33
CA GLY A 192 -13.78 5.14 27.89
C GLY A 192 -14.91 5.90 27.18
N CYS A 193 -14.67 6.36 25.96
CA CYS A 193 -15.61 7.18 25.19
C CYS A 193 -16.06 6.52 23.89
N PHE A 194 -15.48 5.40 23.48
CA PHE A 194 -15.61 4.80 22.15
C PHE A 194 -15.22 5.75 21.01
N GLY A 195 -14.94 5.20 19.83
CA GLY A 195 -14.56 5.99 18.68
C GLY A 195 -14.55 5.17 17.39
N HIS A 196 -14.76 5.84 16.26
CA HIS A 196 -14.66 5.26 14.92
C HIS A 196 -14.09 6.27 13.92
N VAL A 197 -13.56 5.78 12.82
CA VAL A 197 -13.00 6.62 11.75
C VAL A 197 -14.13 7.22 10.90
N ILE A 198 -14.08 8.55 10.70
CA ILE A 198 -15.02 9.26 9.82
C ILE A 198 -14.37 9.79 8.54
N ALA A 199 -13.04 9.92 8.53
CA ALA A 199 -12.27 10.26 7.34
C ALA A 199 -10.90 9.58 7.41
N LEU A 200 -10.44 9.06 6.28
CA LEU A 200 -9.16 8.36 6.17
C LEU A 200 -8.51 8.70 4.83
N ARG A 201 -7.27 9.19 4.89
CA ARG A 201 -6.45 9.44 3.72
C ARG A 201 -5.09 8.77 3.90
N ARG A 202 -4.69 7.94 2.95
CA ARG A 202 -3.33 7.41 2.90
C ARG A 202 -2.45 8.37 2.13
N THR A 203 -1.44 8.93 2.78
CA THR A 203 -0.55 9.96 2.24
C THR A 203 0.75 9.41 1.67
N ARG A 204 1.16 8.18 2.08
CA ARG A 204 2.39 7.52 1.60
C ARG A 204 2.25 6.00 1.60
N VAL A 205 2.90 5.33 0.65
CA VAL A 205 3.13 3.88 0.60
C VAL A 205 4.56 3.64 0.13
N GLY A 206 5.49 3.30 1.03
CA GLY A 206 6.92 3.20 0.70
C GLY A 206 7.40 4.45 -0.05
N PRO A 207 7.96 4.31 -1.27
CA PRO A 207 8.46 5.42 -2.06
C PRO A 207 7.35 6.22 -2.80
N PHE A 208 6.09 5.82 -2.70
CA PHE A 208 4.97 6.47 -3.39
C PHE A 208 4.34 7.53 -2.50
N GLU A 209 4.41 8.79 -2.92
CA GLU A 209 3.99 9.98 -2.16
C GLU A 209 2.92 10.80 -2.89
N GLU A 210 2.22 11.67 -2.15
CA GLU A 210 1.18 12.54 -2.69
C GLU A 210 1.68 13.51 -3.77
N ALA A 211 2.95 13.93 -3.70
CA ALA A 211 3.53 14.85 -4.67
C ALA A 211 3.50 14.34 -6.11
N ASN A 212 3.55 13.00 -6.29
CA ASN A 212 3.54 12.34 -7.60
C ASN A 212 2.19 11.69 -7.92
N ALA A 213 1.19 11.91 -7.07
CA ALA A 213 -0.12 11.30 -7.26
C ALA A 213 -0.94 12.00 -8.35
N VAL A 214 -1.69 11.20 -9.11
CA VAL A 214 -2.55 11.68 -10.18
C VAL A 214 -3.99 11.27 -9.92
N THR A 215 -4.95 12.18 -10.11
CA THR A 215 -6.36 11.88 -9.93
C THR A 215 -6.89 10.98 -11.05
N LEU A 216 -7.97 10.25 -10.77
CA LEU A 216 -8.60 9.37 -11.77
C LEU A 216 -9.06 10.17 -13.00
N GLU A 217 -9.60 11.36 -12.79
CA GLU A 217 -10.08 12.26 -13.85
C GLU A 217 -8.93 12.69 -14.78
N ALA A 218 -7.78 13.06 -14.20
CA ALA A 218 -6.59 13.43 -14.98
C ALA A 218 -6.06 12.25 -15.82
N ILE A 219 -6.06 11.04 -15.25
CA ILE A 219 -5.66 9.82 -15.97
C ILE A 219 -6.63 9.51 -17.10
N GLN A 220 -7.93 9.65 -16.87
CA GLN A 220 -8.94 9.44 -17.91
C GLN A 220 -8.84 10.49 -19.02
N ALA A 221 -8.58 11.75 -18.68
CA ALA A 221 -8.35 12.81 -19.66
C ALA A 221 -7.10 12.53 -20.50
N ALA A 222 -6.01 12.09 -19.89
CA ALA A 222 -4.79 11.69 -20.61
C ALA A 222 -5.05 10.52 -21.57
N ALA A 223 -5.84 9.53 -21.16
CA ALA A 223 -6.21 8.38 -22.01
C ALA A 223 -7.10 8.74 -23.19
N GLN A 224 -7.79 9.89 -23.13
CA GLN A 224 -8.66 10.41 -24.20
C GLN A 224 -7.99 11.53 -25.02
N SER A 225 -6.75 11.90 -24.66
CA SER A 225 -6.00 12.95 -25.34
C SER A 225 -5.55 12.52 -26.73
N ASP A 226 -5.44 13.49 -27.64
CA ASP A 226 -4.82 13.28 -28.96
C ASP A 226 -3.30 13.12 -28.89
N ASP A 227 -2.66 13.41 -27.73
CA ASP A 227 -1.24 13.14 -27.49
C ASP A 227 -1.04 11.64 -27.21
N PRO A 228 -0.43 10.88 -28.11
CA PRO A 228 -0.22 9.44 -27.94
C PRO A 228 0.66 9.09 -26.72
N ASN A 229 1.43 10.06 -26.20
CA ASN A 229 2.33 9.87 -25.05
C ASN A 229 1.73 10.44 -23.75
N ALA A 230 0.49 10.92 -23.76
CA ALA A 230 -0.11 11.54 -22.57
C ALA A 230 -0.16 10.59 -21.37
N THR A 231 -0.46 9.31 -21.58
CA THR A 231 -0.47 8.29 -20.53
C THR A 231 0.94 7.90 -20.06
N ASP A 232 1.93 7.93 -20.96
CA ASP A 232 3.32 7.55 -20.61
C ASP A 232 3.94 8.56 -19.62
N LYS A 233 3.52 9.83 -19.66
CA LYS A 233 3.95 10.89 -18.73
C LYS A 233 3.46 10.68 -17.30
N ILE A 234 2.50 9.77 -17.09
CA ILE A 234 1.92 9.45 -15.79
C ILE A 234 2.61 8.23 -15.17
N LEU A 235 3.35 7.47 -15.99
CA LEU A 235 3.99 6.25 -15.54
C LEU A 235 5.30 6.53 -14.80
N GLU A 236 5.37 6.02 -13.58
CA GLU A 236 6.63 5.93 -12.85
C GLU A 236 7.37 4.62 -13.19
N PRO A 237 8.70 4.62 -13.08
CA PRO A 237 9.52 3.46 -13.40
C PRO A 237 9.16 2.21 -12.58
N VAL A 238 9.39 1.01 -13.16
CA VAL A 238 9.14 -0.28 -12.48
C VAL A 238 9.99 -0.41 -11.22
N GLU A 239 11.24 0.06 -11.26
CA GLU A 239 12.23 0.02 -10.18
C GLU A 239 11.90 0.95 -9.01
N LEU A 240 10.98 1.91 -9.15
CA LEU A 240 10.61 2.80 -8.05
C LEU A 240 10.20 2.04 -6.78
N ALA A 241 9.48 0.94 -6.92
CA ALA A 241 9.10 0.08 -5.79
C ALA A 241 10.28 -0.66 -5.13
N LEU A 242 11.47 -0.61 -5.71
CA LEU A 242 12.70 -1.25 -5.25
C LEU A 242 13.69 -0.23 -4.67
N ALA A 243 13.26 1.02 -4.43
CA ALA A 243 14.15 2.12 -4.01
C ALA A 243 14.94 1.82 -2.72
N ASP A 244 14.39 0.98 -1.83
CA ASP A 244 15.04 0.59 -0.58
C ASP A 244 16.00 -0.60 -0.74
N LEU A 245 16.11 -1.18 -1.95
CA LEU A 245 17.01 -2.30 -2.22
C LEU A 245 18.31 -1.84 -2.88
N PRO A 246 19.43 -2.56 -2.63
CA PRO A 246 20.67 -2.31 -3.34
C PRO A 246 20.53 -2.50 -4.85
N GLU A 247 20.98 -1.50 -5.62
CA GLU A 247 21.12 -1.58 -7.06
C GLU A 247 22.49 -2.12 -7.44
N LEU A 248 22.52 -3.13 -8.33
CA LEU A 248 23.73 -3.74 -8.86
C LEU A 248 23.89 -3.38 -10.35
N LEU A 249 24.88 -2.56 -10.67
CA LEU A 249 25.22 -2.25 -12.06
C LEU A 249 25.97 -3.42 -12.67
N VAL A 250 25.39 -4.06 -13.68
CA VAL A 250 25.98 -5.25 -14.31
C VAL A 250 26.37 -5.01 -15.76
N SER A 251 27.34 -5.79 -16.23
CA SER A 251 27.75 -5.77 -17.63
C SER A 251 26.66 -6.27 -18.57
N GLN A 252 26.76 -6.00 -19.87
CA GLN A 252 25.79 -6.54 -20.85
C GLN A 252 25.82 -8.07 -20.93
N SER A 253 26.99 -8.71 -20.74
CA SER A 253 27.11 -10.16 -20.70
C SER A 253 26.40 -10.75 -19.47
N ASP A 254 26.56 -10.12 -18.31
CA ASP A 254 25.90 -10.54 -17.08
C ASP A 254 24.39 -10.30 -17.15
N ALA A 255 23.98 -9.14 -17.70
CA ALA A 255 22.57 -8.86 -17.96
C ALA A 255 21.92 -9.93 -18.87
N ALA A 256 22.63 -10.37 -19.92
CA ALA A 256 22.14 -11.44 -20.79
C ALA A 256 22.05 -12.80 -20.04
N SER A 257 22.93 -13.07 -19.09
CA SER A 257 22.89 -14.27 -18.25
C SER A 257 21.71 -14.20 -17.27
N LEU A 258 21.55 -13.07 -16.57
CA LEU A 258 20.41 -12.82 -15.65
C LEU A 258 19.07 -12.90 -16.39
N ALA A 259 18.98 -12.37 -17.62
CA ALA A 259 17.78 -12.44 -18.44
C ALA A 259 17.36 -13.89 -18.80
N ARG A 260 18.32 -14.83 -18.78
CA ARG A 260 18.06 -16.29 -18.94
C ARG A 260 17.83 -17.00 -17.60
N GLY A 261 17.79 -16.27 -16.48
CA GLY A 261 17.63 -16.84 -15.14
C GLY A 261 18.92 -17.46 -14.57
N GLN A 262 20.07 -17.15 -15.14
CA GLN A 262 21.37 -17.64 -14.67
C GLN A 262 21.95 -16.70 -13.61
N SER A 263 22.56 -17.25 -12.57
CA SER A 263 23.27 -16.47 -11.56
C SER A 263 24.53 -15.83 -12.14
N VAL A 264 24.90 -14.64 -11.63
CA VAL A 264 26.12 -13.95 -12.00
C VAL A 264 26.90 -13.53 -10.77
N LEU A 265 28.24 -13.62 -10.86
CA LEU A 265 29.13 -13.12 -9.82
C LEU A 265 29.26 -11.60 -9.94
N ILE A 266 28.95 -10.90 -8.87
CA ILE A 266 29.13 -9.46 -8.78
C ILE A 266 30.61 -9.22 -8.43
N ARG A 267 31.35 -8.66 -9.37
CA ARG A 267 32.79 -8.43 -9.26
C ARG A 267 33.10 -6.95 -9.30
N GLY A 268 34.12 -6.55 -8.59
CA GLY A 268 34.62 -5.18 -8.62
C GLY A 268 35.05 -4.70 -7.25
N ARG A 269 35.76 -3.57 -7.23
CA ARG A 269 36.25 -2.94 -5.99
C ARG A 269 35.09 -2.46 -5.10
N ASP A 270 33.94 -2.19 -5.74
CA ASP A 270 32.72 -1.70 -5.11
C ASP A 270 31.62 -2.79 -5.05
N ALA A 271 32.00 -4.08 -5.18
CA ALA A 271 31.06 -5.17 -5.01
C ALA A 271 30.53 -5.14 -3.57
N PRO A 272 29.22 -5.01 -3.37
CA PRO A 272 28.66 -4.90 -2.03
C PRO A 272 28.92 -6.20 -1.24
N ILE A 273 29.41 -6.07 0.00
CA ILE A 273 29.48 -7.17 0.97
C ILE A 273 28.09 -7.25 1.63
N LEU A 274 27.07 -7.49 0.81
CA LEU A 274 25.68 -7.56 1.25
C LEU A 274 25.15 -8.95 0.91
N GLU A 275 24.27 -9.46 1.75
CA GLU A 275 23.44 -10.63 1.48
C GLU A 275 21.97 -10.19 1.51
N GLY A 276 21.12 -10.87 0.76
CA GLY A 276 19.70 -10.59 0.72
C GLY A 276 19.20 -10.04 -0.63
N PRO A 277 18.00 -9.45 -0.66
CA PRO A 277 17.36 -9.01 -1.89
C PRO A 277 18.11 -7.81 -2.51
N ALA A 278 18.34 -7.88 -3.82
CA ALA A 278 18.96 -6.83 -4.63
C ALA A 278 18.40 -6.86 -6.05
N PHE A 279 18.52 -5.76 -6.78
CA PHE A 279 18.14 -5.74 -8.19
C PHE A 279 19.31 -5.33 -9.09
N ALA A 280 19.31 -5.85 -10.31
CA ALA A 280 20.36 -5.59 -11.29
C ALA A 280 19.86 -4.70 -12.41
N THR A 281 20.66 -3.69 -12.76
CA THR A 281 20.43 -2.83 -13.92
C THR A 281 21.60 -2.89 -14.88
N SER A 282 21.33 -2.67 -16.15
CA SER A 282 22.34 -2.53 -17.18
C SER A 282 21.94 -1.42 -18.14
N LYS A 283 22.81 -0.41 -18.32
CA LYS A 283 22.54 0.78 -19.15
C LYS A 283 21.24 1.48 -18.76
N GLY A 284 20.97 1.62 -17.46
CA GLY A 284 19.76 2.28 -16.94
C GLY A 284 18.47 1.49 -17.12
N ARG A 285 18.54 0.18 -17.41
CA ARG A 285 17.36 -0.69 -17.54
C ARG A 285 17.37 -1.75 -16.45
N LEU A 286 16.25 -1.96 -15.81
CA LEU A 286 16.03 -3.04 -14.84
C LEU A 286 16.06 -4.39 -15.58
N ILE A 287 16.92 -5.30 -15.14
CA ILE A 287 17.12 -6.63 -15.73
C ILE A 287 16.50 -7.73 -14.87
N ALA A 288 16.89 -7.76 -13.61
CA ALA A 288 16.46 -8.81 -12.70
C ALA A 288 16.40 -8.31 -11.24
N LEU A 289 15.55 -8.94 -10.48
CA LEU A 289 15.52 -8.91 -9.02
C LEU A 289 15.95 -10.30 -8.54
N GLY A 290 16.73 -10.38 -7.47
CA GLY A 290 17.24 -11.65 -6.97
C GLY A 290 17.76 -11.55 -5.55
N GLU A 291 18.31 -12.67 -5.08
CA GLU A 291 19.02 -12.77 -3.81
C GLU A 291 20.52 -12.73 -4.06
N LEU A 292 21.20 -11.84 -3.36
CA LEU A 292 22.65 -11.77 -3.31
C LEU A 292 23.15 -12.69 -2.19
N ASP A 293 23.87 -13.75 -2.58
CA ASP A 293 24.49 -14.70 -1.65
C ASP A 293 25.92 -14.98 -2.10
N LYS A 294 26.90 -14.90 -1.18
CA LYS A 294 28.33 -15.16 -1.41
C LYS A 294 28.89 -14.45 -2.64
N GLY A 295 28.43 -13.21 -2.88
CA GLY A 295 28.88 -12.40 -4.00
C GLY A 295 28.27 -12.78 -5.35
N ALA A 296 27.28 -13.67 -5.39
CA ALA A 296 26.54 -14.00 -6.60
C ALA A 296 25.08 -13.51 -6.49
N LEU A 297 24.57 -12.88 -7.54
CA LEU A 297 23.16 -12.56 -7.66
C LEU A 297 22.41 -13.74 -8.29
N HIS A 298 21.47 -14.29 -7.56
CA HIS A 298 20.59 -15.38 -7.99
C HIS A 298 19.21 -14.81 -8.37
N PRO A 299 18.87 -14.71 -9.67
CA PRO A 299 17.67 -14.02 -10.09
C PRO A 299 16.41 -14.79 -9.67
N THR A 300 15.49 -14.12 -9.01
CA THR A 300 14.16 -14.63 -8.63
C THR A 300 13.08 -14.11 -9.56
N ARG A 301 13.29 -12.93 -10.15
CA ARG A 301 12.41 -12.31 -11.16
C ARG A 301 13.26 -11.68 -12.26
N VAL A 302 12.90 -11.95 -13.50
CA VAL A 302 13.48 -11.33 -14.70
C VAL A 302 12.46 -10.39 -15.31
N PHE A 303 12.89 -9.22 -15.78
CA PHE A 303 12.03 -8.19 -16.35
C PHE A 303 12.19 -8.12 -17.87
N ASN A 304 11.05 -8.00 -18.58
CA ASN A 304 10.96 -7.84 -20.02
C ASN A 304 10.30 -6.49 -20.32
N LEU A 305 11.10 -5.44 -20.35
CA LEU A 305 10.62 -4.06 -20.51
C LEU A 305 10.58 -3.56 -21.96
N GLY A 306 10.80 -4.45 -22.92
CA GLY A 306 10.83 -4.12 -24.35
C GLY A 306 12.21 -3.84 -24.90
#